data_87f4364a772a6640a71d8d7f72c95560
#
_entry.id   87f4364a772a6640a71d8d7f72c95560
#
_cell.length_a   1.000
_cell.length_b   1.000
_cell.length_c   1.000
_cell.angle_alpha   90.00
_cell.angle_beta   90.00
_cell.angle_gamma   90.00
#
_symmetry.space_group_name_H-M   'P 1'
#
loop_
_entity.id
_entity.type
_entity.pdbx_description
1 polymer ?
#
loop_
_entity_poly.entity_id
_entity_poly.type
_entity_poly.pdbx_seq_one_letter_code
_entity_poly.pdbx_strand_id
1 'polypeptide(L)'
;MSTPGIVVRPLRAITGEPMLNEVFLDDVFIPDDAVLGQVNDGWRLARGTLANERVEMNTGTLGAPTLKLLALSEKCDDAVVLDKAGALTAQAIGNSLLAHRSLLDRMRGAQPGAEASLQKILGVRQRQQVAELTLQLRGFHGVSAGPEAHEFFLTRALSIAGGSAQVLMSLVAERMLGLPR
;
A
#
# COMPACT_ATOMS: atom_id res chain seq x y z
N MET A 1 -7.69 -18.28 -16.85
CA MET A 1 -8.20 -17.17 -17.66
C MET A 1 -8.58 -17.58 -19.09
N SER A 2 -8.30 -18.81 -19.52
CA SER A 2 -8.67 -19.34 -20.85
C SER A 2 -9.98 -20.13 -20.86
N THR A 3 -10.70 -20.18 -19.73
CA THR A 3 -12.00 -20.87 -19.63
C THR A 3 -13.06 -20.12 -20.46
N PRO A 4 -13.91 -20.83 -21.23
CA PRO A 4 -15.02 -20.21 -21.93
C PRO A 4 -15.91 -19.41 -20.97
N GLY A 5 -16.41 -18.25 -21.43
CA GLY A 5 -17.21 -17.34 -20.60
C GLY A 5 -16.38 -16.31 -19.81
N ILE A 6 -15.04 -16.40 -19.81
CA ILE A 6 -14.18 -15.39 -19.16
C ILE A 6 -13.65 -14.41 -20.20
N VAL A 7 -13.93 -13.11 -20.00
CA VAL A 7 -13.38 -12.04 -20.82
C VAL A 7 -12.62 -11.09 -19.92
N VAL A 8 -11.34 -10.85 -20.24
CA VAL A 8 -10.46 -9.93 -19.49
C VAL A 8 -10.14 -8.72 -20.35
N ARG A 9 -10.40 -7.52 -19.83
CA ARG A 9 -10.09 -6.24 -20.49
C ARG A 9 -9.14 -5.42 -19.63
N PRO A 10 -7.94 -5.07 -20.15
CA PRO A 10 -7.00 -4.21 -19.40
C PRO A 10 -7.57 -2.81 -19.17
N LEU A 11 -7.44 -2.31 -17.96
CA LEU A 11 -7.74 -0.92 -17.58
C LEU A 11 -6.44 -0.14 -17.43
N ARG A 12 -6.33 0.97 -18.14
CA ARG A 12 -5.18 1.86 -18.01
C ARG A 12 -5.33 2.72 -16.76
N ALA A 13 -4.30 2.69 -15.91
CA ALA A 13 -4.19 3.59 -14.78
C ALA A 13 -3.76 5.00 -15.24
N ILE A 14 -3.81 5.97 -14.33
CA ILE A 14 -3.34 7.34 -14.59
C ILE A 14 -1.83 7.38 -14.93
N THR A 15 -1.07 6.34 -14.56
CA THR A 15 0.32 6.15 -14.95
C THR A 15 0.52 5.80 -16.42
N GLY A 16 -0.57 5.50 -17.14
CA GLY A 16 -0.58 5.07 -18.54
C GLY A 16 -0.47 3.55 -18.74
N GLU A 17 -0.15 2.80 -17.70
CA GLU A 17 0.05 1.35 -17.75
C GLU A 17 -1.25 0.57 -17.45
N PRO A 18 -1.44 -0.62 -18.04
CA PRO A 18 -2.57 -1.50 -17.74
C PRO A 18 -2.31 -2.26 -16.42
N MET A 19 -2.48 -1.59 -15.28
CA MET A 19 -2.24 -2.18 -13.95
C MET A 19 -3.41 -3.00 -13.42
N LEU A 20 -4.61 -2.76 -13.93
CA LEU A 20 -5.85 -3.39 -13.50
C LEU A 20 -6.54 -4.05 -14.68
N ASN A 21 -7.43 -4.98 -14.39
CA ASN A 21 -8.25 -5.62 -15.40
C ASN A 21 -9.72 -5.60 -14.96
N GLU A 22 -10.58 -5.39 -15.93
CA GLU A 22 -12.00 -5.66 -15.85
C GLU A 22 -12.21 -7.13 -16.28
N VAL A 23 -12.90 -7.91 -15.46
CA VAL A 23 -13.14 -9.33 -15.71
C VAL A 23 -14.63 -9.57 -15.77
N PHE A 24 -15.09 -10.10 -16.90
CA PHE A 24 -16.47 -10.52 -17.10
C PHE A 24 -16.52 -12.04 -16.99
N LEU A 25 -17.50 -12.54 -16.25
CA LEU A 25 -17.76 -13.96 -16.04
C LEU A 25 -19.20 -14.22 -16.54
N ASP A 26 -19.32 -14.92 -17.63
CA ASP A 26 -20.61 -15.24 -18.25
C ASP A 26 -20.75 -16.76 -18.37
N ASP A 27 -21.66 -17.32 -17.59
CA ASP A 27 -21.94 -18.76 -17.49
C ASP A 27 -20.67 -19.64 -17.36
N VAL A 28 -19.76 -19.22 -16.47
CA VAL A 28 -18.50 -19.92 -16.25
C VAL A 28 -18.72 -21.10 -15.33
N PHE A 29 -18.46 -22.30 -15.82
CA PHE A 29 -18.50 -23.52 -15.01
C PHE A 29 -17.27 -23.59 -14.09
N ILE A 30 -17.52 -23.80 -12.80
CA ILE A 30 -16.50 -24.05 -11.76
C ILE A 30 -16.72 -25.44 -11.19
N PRO A 31 -15.78 -26.39 -11.35
CA PRO A 31 -15.91 -27.71 -10.78
C PRO A 31 -15.82 -27.71 -9.25
N ASP A 32 -16.45 -28.69 -8.60
CA ASP A 32 -16.55 -28.73 -7.12
C ASP A 32 -15.18 -28.80 -6.42
N ASP A 33 -14.19 -29.43 -7.03
CA ASP A 33 -12.83 -29.52 -6.52
C ASP A 33 -12.04 -28.19 -6.57
N ALA A 34 -12.55 -27.21 -7.32
CA ALA A 34 -11.99 -25.86 -7.35
C ALA A 34 -12.54 -24.93 -6.24
N VAL A 35 -13.47 -25.41 -5.43
CA VAL A 35 -14.01 -24.65 -4.30
C VAL A 35 -12.99 -24.57 -3.18
N LEU A 36 -12.60 -23.34 -2.80
CA LEU A 36 -11.68 -23.10 -1.68
C LEU A 36 -12.44 -23.07 -0.35
N GLY A 37 -12.11 -24.02 0.54
CA GLY A 37 -12.73 -24.13 1.87
C GLY A 37 -14.12 -24.74 1.83
N GLN A 38 -14.97 -24.32 2.75
CA GLN A 38 -16.36 -24.81 2.83
C GLN A 38 -17.33 -23.88 2.11
N VAL A 39 -18.40 -24.43 1.57
CA VAL A 39 -19.50 -23.67 0.98
C VAL A 39 -20.04 -22.68 2.03
N ASN A 40 -20.25 -21.42 1.64
CA ASN A 40 -20.68 -20.29 2.46
C ASN A 40 -19.62 -19.71 3.43
N ASP A 41 -18.36 -20.17 3.41
CA ASP A 41 -17.27 -19.65 4.24
C ASP A 41 -16.35 -18.63 3.50
N GLY A 42 -16.68 -18.26 2.28
CA GLY A 42 -15.85 -17.39 1.43
C GLY A 42 -15.53 -16.04 2.03
N TRP A 43 -16.45 -15.44 2.80
CA TRP A 43 -16.21 -14.16 3.47
C TRP A 43 -15.06 -14.22 4.50
N ARG A 44 -15.00 -15.29 5.28
CA ARG A 44 -13.92 -15.52 6.24
C ARG A 44 -12.56 -15.66 5.53
N LEU A 45 -12.53 -16.42 4.45
CA LEU A 45 -11.32 -16.61 3.63
C LEU A 45 -10.86 -15.30 2.99
N ALA A 46 -11.75 -14.55 2.37
CA ALA A 46 -11.45 -13.25 1.76
C ALA A 46 -10.88 -12.26 2.78
N ARG A 47 -11.44 -12.20 3.99
CA ARG A 47 -10.91 -11.35 5.07
C ARG A 47 -9.50 -11.78 5.51
N GLY A 48 -9.22 -13.07 5.57
CA GLY A 48 -7.89 -13.61 5.88
C GLY A 48 -6.86 -13.19 4.84
N THR A 49 -7.19 -13.32 3.56
CA THR A 49 -6.34 -12.90 2.43
C THR A 49 -6.01 -11.40 2.50
N LEU A 50 -7.02 -10.54 2.69
CA LEU A 50 -6.82 -9.11 2.84
C LEU A 50 -5.98 -8.72 4.06
N ALA A 51 -6.06 -9.47 5.16
CA ALA A 51 -5.24 -9.23 6.34
C ALA A 51 -3.76 -9.55 6.07
N ASN A 52 -3.47 -10.62 5.35
CA ASN A 52 -2.10 -11.00 4.97
C ASN A 52 -1.50 -10.04 3.94
N GLU A 53 -2.27 -9.62 2.92
CA GLU A 53 -1.84 -8.63 1.93
C GLU A 53 -1.35 -7.32 2.59
N ARG A 54 -2.05 -6.82 3.61
CA ARG A 54 -1.64 -5.61 4.34
C ARG A 54 -0.28 -5.74 5.01
N VAL A 55 0.07 -6.93 5.47
CA VAL A 55 1.37 -7.20 6.08
C VAL A 55 2.48 -7.13 5.04
N GLU A 56 2.27 -7.71 3.86
CA GLU A 56 3.24 -7.72 2.76
C GLU A 56 3.50 -6.33 2.17
N MET A 57 2.53 -5.43 2.25
CA MET A 57 2.70 -4.03 1.83
C MET A 57 3.71 -3.25 2.67
N ASN A 58 4.13 -3.76 3.83
CA ASN A 58 5.07 -3.13 4.75
C ASN A 58 6.39 -3.91 4.79
N THR A 59 7.37 -3.44 4.05
CA THR A 59 8.65 -4.16 3.85
C THR A 59 9.65 -4.04 5.01
N GLY A 60 9.36 -3.27 6.07
CA GLY A 60 10.27 -3.08 7.19
C GLY A 60 11.59 -2.38 6.83
N THR A 61 11.66 -1.71 5.69
CA THR A 61 12.83 -0.95 5.21
C THR A 61 12.47 0.51 4.97
N LEU A 62 13.47 1.38 4.87
CA LEU A 62 13.26 2.79 4.49
C LEU A 62 12.62 2.94 3.10
N GLY A 63 12.80 1.93 2.26
CA GLY A 63 12.31 1.91 0.87
C GLY A 63 13.14 2.79 -0.08
N ALA A 64 13.22 2.36 -1.33
CA ALA A 64 13.97 3.08 -2.37
C ALA A 64 13.50 4.53 -2.58
N PRO A 65 12.20 4.89 -2.50
CA PRO A 65 11.77 6.27 -2.62
C PRO A 65 12.36 7.20 -1.55
N THR A 66 12.43 6.76 -0.28
CA THR A 66 13.00 7.57 0.83
C THR A 66 14.51 7.77 0.64
N LEU A 67 15.23 6.72 0.24
CA LEU A 67 16.67 6.82 -0.04
C LEU A 67 16.95 7.77 -1.21
N LYS A 68 16.10 7.75 -2.23
CA LYS A 68 16.19 8.69 -3.36
C LYS A 68 15.91 10.13 -2.92
N LEU A 69 14.92 10.35 -2.06
CA LEU A 69 14.64 11.67 -1.49
C LEU A 69 15.85 12.20 -0.73
N LEU A 70 16.48 11.39 0.13
CA LEU A 70 17.69 11.77 0.86
C LEU A 70 18.83 12.18 -0.09
N ALA A 71 19.14 11.38 -1.09
CA ALA A 71 20.17 11.68 -2.07
C ALA A 71 19.90 12.98 -2.86
N LEU A 72 18.64 13.31 -3.13
CA LEU A 72 18.26 14.57 -3.77
C LEU A 72 18.38 15.75 -2.80
N SER A 73 18.05 15.55 -1.52
CA SER A 73 18.10 16.62 -0.51
C SER A 73 19.54 17.02 -0.14
N GLU A 74 20.55 16.16 -0.33
CA GLU A 74 21.97 16.49 -0.14
C GLU A 74 22.44 17.68 -0.99
N LYS A 75 21.74 17.98 -2.08
CA LYS A 75 22.07 19.09 -3.01
C LYS A 75 21.15 20.30 -2.83
N CYS A 76 20.38 20.32 -1.76
CA CYS A 76 19.39 21.38 -1.48
C CYS A 76 19.88 22.24 -0.32
N ASP A 77 19.88 23.57 -0.51
CA ASP A 77 20.24 24.53 0.53
C ASP A 77 19.02 25.13 1.26
N ASP A 78 17.79 24.75 0.85
CA ASP A 78 16.56 25.19 1.49
C ASP A 78 16.31 24.45 2.81
N ALA A 79 16.45 25.16 3.92
CA ALA A 79 16.29 24.62 5.27
C ALA A 79 14.89 24.02 5.50
N VAL A 80 13.82 24.56 4.88
CA VAL A 80 12.44 24.04 5.00
C VAL A 80 12.31 22.70 4.31
N VAL A 81 12.94 22.55 3.15
CA VAL A 81 12.98 21.28 2.42
C VAL A 81 13.77 20.23 3.18
N LEU A 82 14.93 20.61 3.74
CA LEU A 82 15.78 19.73 4.55
C LEU A 82 15.05 19.26 5.82
N ASP A 83 14.34 20.14 6.50
CA ASP A 83 13.52 19.79 7.67
C ASP A 83 12.43 18.76 7.30
N LYS A 84 11.70 19.00 6.21
CA LYS A 84 10.68 18.07 5.71
C LYS A 84 11.29 16.70 5.34
N ALA A 85 12.44 16.69 4.65
CA ALA A 85 13.12 15.44 4.29
C ALA A 85 13.57 14.67 5.53
N GLY A 86 14.09 15.38 6.54
CA GLY A 86 14.45 14.81 7.84
C GLY A 86 13.25 14.21 8.57
N ALA A 87 12.14 14.94 8.65
CA ALA A 87 10.89 14.46 9.26
C ALA A 87 10.34 13.21 8.56
N LEU A 88 10.32 13.18 7.23
CA LEU A 88 9.87 12.02 6.44
C LEU A 88 10.80 10.81 6.63
N THR A 89 12.09 11.04 6.76
CA THR A 89 13.08 10.00 7.07
C THR A 89 12.86 9.40 8.45
N ALA A 90 12.65 10.24 9.46
CA ALA A 90 12.32 9.79 10.82
C ALA A 90 11.03 8.97 10.85
N GLN A 91 10.00 9.39 10.12
CA GLN A 91 8.76 8.60 9.95
C GLN A 91 9.02 7.24 9.28
N ALA A 92 9.85 7.20 8.24
CA ALA A 92 10.20 5.94 7.56
C ALA A 92 10.94 4.99 8.52
N ILE A 93 11.86 5.48 9.34
CA ILE A 93 12.52 4.69 10.38
C ILE A 93 11.50 4.14 11.38
N GLY A 94 10.61 4.99 11.89
CA GLY A 94 9.55 4.58 12.82
C GLY A 94 8.64 3.50 12.22
N ASN A 95 8.21 3.66 10.97
CA ASN A 95 7.42 2.65 10.24
C ASN A 95 8.18 1.33 10.06
N SER A 96 9.47 1.40 9.74
CA SER A 96 10.34 0.22 9.65
C SER A 96 10.43 -0.54 10.98
N LEU A 97 10.61 0.16 12.08
CA LEU A 97 10.67 -0.45 13.42
C LEU A 97 9.33 -1.10 13.82
N LEU A 98 8.21 -0.47 13.48
CA LEU A 98 6.88 -1.05 13.69
C LEU A 98 6.70 -2.33 12.85
N ALA A 99 7.16 -2.36 11.60
CA ALA A 99 7.09 -3.54 10.75
C ALA A 99 7.98 -4.68 11.30
N HIS A 100 9.19 -4.38 11.77
CA HIS A 100 10.06 -5.37 12.42
C HIS A 100 9.43 -5.94 13.70
N ARG A 101 8.83 -5.09 14.54
CA ARG A 101 8.11 -5.55 15.74
C ARG A 101 6.99 -6.53 15.36
N SER A 102 6.15 -6.18 14.40
CA SER A 102 5.07 -7.05 13.94
C SER A 102 5.59 -8.36 13.34
N LEU A 103 6.73 -8.34 12.64
CA LEU A 103 7.37 -9.54 12.13
C LEU A 103 7.80 -10.47 13.30
N LEU A 104 8.46 -9.92 14.32
CA LEU A 104 8.86 -10.68 15.50
C LEU A 104 7.66 -11.29 16.25
N ASP A 105 6.57 -10.55 16.39
CA ASP A 105 5.35 -11.05 17.02
C ASP A 105 4.72 -12.20 16.22
N ARG A 106 4.72 -12.11 14.89
CA ARG A 106 4.29 -13.22 14.00
C ARG A 106 5.19 -14.45 14.12
N MET A 107 6.51 -14.28 14.22
CA MET A 107 7.43 -15.40 14.46
C MET A 107 7.16 -16.10 15.79
N ARG A 108 6.54 -15.40 16.75
CA ARG A 108 6.06 -15.95 18.03
C ARG A 108 4.65 -16.55 17.96
N GLY A 109 4.05 -16.60 16.76
CA GLY A 109 2.72 -17.17 16.52
C GLY A 109 1.56 -16.18 16.61
N ALA A 110 1.81 -14.88 16.76
CA ALA A 110 0.74 -13.88 16.73
C ALA A 110 0.08 -13.80 15.35
N GLN A 111 -1.25 -13.67 15.34
CA GLN A 111 -1.99 -13.43 14.10
C GLN A 111 -2.00 -11.93 13.75
N PRO A 112 -2.04 -11.55 12.46
CA PRO A 112 -2.15 -10.17 12.05
C PRO A 112 -3.38 -9.49 12.66
N GLY A 113 -3.16 -8.41 13.40
CA GLY A 113 -4.20 -7.63 14.06
C GLY A 113 -4.48 -6.29 13.40
N ALA A 114 -5.07 -5.37 14.16
CA ALA A 114 -5.33 -4.00 13.72
C ALA A 114 -4.05 -3.18 13.47
N GLU A 115 -2.92 -3.61 14.05
CA GLU A 115 -1.60 -3.02 13.85
C GLU A 115 -1.17 -3.02 12.37
N ALA A 116 -1.50 -4.09 11.62
CA ALA A 116 -1.23 -4.15 10.20
C ALA A 116 -1.98 -3.06 9.42
N SER A 117 -3.19 -2.71 9.87
CA SER A 117 -3.97 -1.62 9.29
C SER A 117 -3.35 -0.25 9.60
N LEU A 118 -2.90 -0.04 10.84
CA LEU A 118 -2.19 1.20 11.24
C LEU A 118 -0.90 1.36 10.43
N GLN A 119 -0.10 0.32 10.33
CA GLN A 119 1.15 0.34 9.55
C GLN A 119 0.89 0.66 8.08
N LYS A 120 -0.16 0.08 7.49
CA LYS A 120 -0.55 0.39 6.11
C LYS A 120 -0.92 1.86 5.94
N ILE A 121 -1.70 2.44 6.84
CA ILE A 121 -2.07 3.87 6.80
C ILE A 121 -0.82 4.76 6.87
N LEU A 122 0.05 4.51 7.86
CA LEU A 122 1.27 5.30 8.07
C LEU A 122 2.25 5.17 6.90
N GLY A 123 2.48 3.95 6.43
CA GLY A 123 3.41 3.68 5.32
C GLY A 123 2.94 4.30 4.00
N VAL A 124 1.67 4.19 3.67
CA VAL A 124 1.11 4.80 2.46
C VAL A 124 1.19 6.33 2.52
N ARG A 125 0.82 6.93 3.66
CA ARG A 125 0.89 8.38 3.85
C ARG A 125 2.32 8.89 3.72
N GLN A 126 3.26 8.24 4.37
CA GLN A 126 4.68 8.59 4.30
C GLN A 126 5.19 8.47 2.85
N ARG A 127 4.88 7.39 2.14
CA ARG A 127 5.30 7.20 0.74
C ARG A 127 4.72 8.26 -0.19
N GLN A 128 3.48 8.68 0.01
CA GLN A 128 2.86 9.78 -0.75
C GLN A 128 3.58 11.10 -0.51
N GLN A 129 3.89 11.43 0.75
CA GLN A 129 4.61 12.65 1.11
C GLN A 129 6.05 12.66 0.57
N VAL A 130 6.73 11.51 0.58
CA VAL A 130 8.04 11.35 -0.06
C VAL A 130 7.96 11.60 -1.56
N ALA A 131 6.97 11.04 -2.24
CA ALA A 131 6.78 11.26 -3.67
C ALA A 131 6.50 12.74 -3.98
N GLU A 132 5.69 13.41 -3.18
CA GLU A 132 5.37 14.84 -3.31
C GLU A 132 6.63 15.72 -3.13
N LEU A 133 7.41 15.50 -2.08
CA LEU A 133 8.63 16.26 -1.83
C LEU A 133 9.69 15.99 -2.90
N THR A 134 9.76 14.74 -3.40
CA THR A 134 10.65 14.38 -4.51
C THR A 134 10.30 15.16 -5.79
N LEU A 135 9.00 15.30 -6.12
CA LEU A 135 8.57 16.14 -7.25
C LEU A 135 8.97 17.60 -7.06
N GLN A 136 8.77 18.16 -5.85
CA GLN A 136 9.17 19.54 -5.54
C GLN A 136 10.67 19.77 -5.74
N LEU A 137 11.51 18.86 -5.27
CA LEU A 137 12.97 18.92 -5.43
C LEU A 137 13.42 18.79 -6.89
N ARG A 138 12.68 18.05 -7.71
CA ARG A 138 12.95 17.92 -9.15
C ARG A 138 12.49 19.12 -9.96
N GLY A 139 11.69 20.00 -9.35
CA GLY A 139 11.19 21.21 -10.00
C GLY A 139 10.48 20.90 -11.32
N PHE A 140 10.83 21.61 -12.39
CA PHE A 140 10.23 21.42 -13.70
C PHE A 140 10.40 19.99 -14.26
N HIS A 141 11.50 19.31 -13.94
CA HIS A 141 11.70 17.91 -14.34
C HIS A 141 10.78 16.93 -13.62
N GLY A 142 10.27 17.29 -12.43
CA GLY A 142 9.34 16.45 -11.68
C GLY A 142 7.96 16.34 -12.31
N VAL A 143 7.51 17.38 -13.03
CA VAL A 143 6.17 17.41 -13.67
C VAL A 143 6.17 16.83 -15.09
N SER A 144 7.34 16.49 -15.63
CA SER A 144 7.44 15.78 -16.92
C SER A 144 7.21 14.27 -16.74
N ALA A 145 6.85 13.58 -17.83
CA ALA A 145 6.74 12.13 -17.82
C ALA A 145 8.08 11.49 -17.40
N GLY A 146 8.08 10.72 -16.31
CA GLY A 146 9.28 10.13 -15.75
C GLY A 146 8.99 9.32 -14.49
N PRO A 147 10.02 8.70 -13.90
CA PRO A 147 9.85 7.80 -12.75
C PRO A 147 9.31 8.50 -11.50
N GLU A 148 9.60 9.79 -11.30
CA GLU A 148 9.08 10.57 -10.17
C GLU A 148 7.58 10.84 -10.31
N ALA A 149 7.13 11.27 -11.50
CA ALA A 149 5.72 11.48 -11.80
C ALA A 149 4.96 10.15 -11.75
N HIS A 150 5.53 9.07 -12.26
CA HIS A 150 4.97 7.72 -12.16
C HIS A 150 4.76 7.32 -10.69
N GLU A 151 5.78 7.44 -9.84
CA GLU A 151 5.68 7.12 -8.40
C GLU A 151 4.62 7.99 -7.71
N PHE A 152 4.56 9.28 -8.01
CA PHE A 152 3.53 10.16 -7.46
C PHE A 152 2.12 9.65 -7.78
N PHE A 153 1.83 9.32 -9.03
CA PHE A 153 0.52 8.80 -9.43
C PHE A 153 0.24 7.42 -8.88
N LEU A 154 1.22 6.51 -8.91
CA LEU A 154 1.09 5.16 -8.39
C LEU A 154 0.70 5.15 -6.91
N THR A 155 1.31 6.02 -6.10
CA THR A 155 1.04 6.08 -4.66
C THR A 155 -0.40 6.47 -4.33
N ARG A 156 -1.14 7.12 -5.25
CA ARG A 156 -2.57 7.45 -5.03
C ARG A 156 -3.42 6.19 -4.91
N ALA A 157 -3.17 5.18 -5.74
CA ALA A 157 -3.87 3.90 -5.68
C ALA A 157 -3.63 3.16 -4.36
N LEU A 158 -2.49 3.33 -3.73
CA LEU A 158 -2.14 2.66 -2.47
C LEU A 158 -3.04 3.06 -1.30
N SER A 159 -3.68 4.23 -1.33
CA SER A 159 -4.65 4.64 -0.30
C SER A 159 -5.97 3.86 -0.36
N ILE A 160 -6.21 3.13 -1.45
CA ILE A 160 -7.42 2.34 -1.72
C ILE A 160 -7.11 0.85 -1.69
N ALA A 161 -6.03 0.41 -2.33
CA ALA A 161 -5.60 -0.99 -2.40
C ALA A 161 -5.41 -1.61 -1.01
N GLY A 162 -5.75 -2.87 -0.82
CA GLY A 162 -5.65 -3.57 0.47
C GLY A 162 -6.58 -3.03 1.57
N GLY A 163 -7.59 -2.25 1.20
CA GLY A 163 -8.55 -1.56 2.06
C GLY A 163 -8.32 -0.05 2.12
N SER A 164 -9.38 0.73 1.89
CA SER A 164 -9.28 2.18 1.88
C SER A 164 -8.81 2.73 3.24
N ALA A 165 -8.10 3.85 3.21
CA ALA A 165 -7.60 4.50 4.43
C ALA A 165 -8.74 4.78 5.43
N GLN A 166 -9.94 5.15 4.96
CA GLN A 166 -11.10 5.43 5.81
C GLN A 166 -11.57 4.18 6.56
N VAL A 167 -11.73 3.05 5.85
CA VAL A 167 -12.12 1.77 6.45
C VAL A 167 -11.08 1.30 7.47
N LEU A 168 -9.79 1.46 7.14
CA LEU A 168 -8.71 1.07 8.04
C LEU A 168 -8.62 1.97 9.28
N MET A 169 -8.87 3.28 9.14
CA MET A 169 -8.96 4.20 10.28
C MET A 169 -10.08 3.82 11.25
N SER A 170 -11.29 3.50 10.74
CA SER A 170 -12.39 3.00 11.57
C SER A 170 -12.00 1.72 12.29
N LEU A 171 -11.35 0.77 11.59
CA LEU A 171 -10.90 -0.48 12.19
C LEU A 171 -9.86 -0.27 13.30
N VAL A 172 -8.92 0.66 13.11
CA VAL A 172 -7.93 1.05 14.14
C VAL A 172 -8.60 1.73 15.32
N ALA A 173 -9.55 2.66 15.06
CA ALA A 173 -10.31 3.35 16.10
C ALA A 173 -11.08 2.37 16.99
N GLU A 174 -11.79 1.43 16.37
CA GLU A 174 -12.59 0.44 17.11
C GLU A 174 -11.69 -0.56 17.87
N ARG A 175 -10.68 -1.13 17.21
CA ARG A 175 -9.95 -2.30 17.74
C ARG A 175 -8.71 -1.98 18.55
N MET A 176 -8.08 -0.83 18.32
CA MET A 176 -6.88 -0.39 19.06
C MET A 176 -7.21 0.66 20.12
N LEU A 177 -8.14 1.58 19.79
CA LEU A 177 -8.49 2.68 20.71
C LEU A 177 -9.78 2.41 21.50
N GLY A 178 -10.53 1.36 21.18
CA GLY A 178 -11.78 1.03 21.86
C GLY A 178 -12.90 2.04 21.64
N LEU A 179 -12.85 2.83 20.56
CA LEU A 179 -13.86 3.81 20.23
C LEU A 179 -15.15 3.11 19.74
N PRO A 180 -16.33 3.69 19.99
CA PRO A 180 -17.60 3.15 19.50
C PRO A 180 -17.67 3.21 17.96
N ARG A 181 -18.50 2.33 17.40
CA ARG A 181 -18.84 2.33 15.97
C ARG A 181 -19.68 3.53 15.58
#